data_a108deebb30f152c774f8adb7dd6a7ae
#
_entry.id   a108deebb30f152c774f8adb7dd6a7ae
#
_cell.length_a   1.000
_cell.length_b   1.000
_cell.length_c   1.000
_cell.angle_alpha   90.00
_cell.angle_beta   90.00
_cell.angle_gamma   90.00
#
_symmetry.space_group_name_H-M   'P 1'
#
loop_
_entity.id
_entity.type
_entity.pdbx_description
1 polymer ?
#
loop_
_entity_poly.entity_id
_entity_poly.type
_entity_poly.pdbx_seq_one_letter_code
_entity_poly.pdbx_strand_id
1 'polypeptide(L)'
;FHSGSSLPVVTSQGWTFGVGICFDVRFPEIFRVAAQHGAELFFVAVGGSGHVDQIKPSGDQKHQAKFHVKEMMQLVSARSIDNGMYTFIANQSGKSGNAWFPGYCLAVAPNGKLIGEHSTGEEGMLITEITKQIVKKAKTSAECTVTAVRPDIYANPVIVE
;
A
#
# COMPACT_ATOMS: atom_id res chain seq x y z
N PHE A 1 0.51 -4.88 21.28
CA PHE A 1 1.53 -4.94 20.22
C PHE A 1 2.66 -3.98 20.57
N HIS A 2 3.90 -4.40 20.29
CA HIS A 2 5.06 -3.51 20.37
C HIS A 2 5.39 -3.00 18.96
N SER A 3 5.77 -1.73 18.84
CA SER A 3 6.27 -1.18 17.59
C SER A 3 7.58 -1.84 17.19
N GLY A 4 7.76 -2.09 15.89
CA GLY A 4 9.03 -2.53 15.33
C GLY A 4 10.11 -1.45 15.43
N SER A 5 11.35 -1.86 15.40
CA SER A 5 12.54 -0.97 15.43
C SER A 5 13.25 -0.89 14.07
N SER A 6 12.76 -1.57 13.04
CA SER A 6 13.39 -1.61 11.72
C SER A 6 12.35 -1.76 10.60
N LEU A 7 12.68 -1.24 9.42
CA LEU A 7 11.93 -1.46 8.19
C LEU A 7 12.67 -2.52 7.36
N PRO A 8 12.11 -3.73 7.22
CA PRO A 8 12.75 -4.77 6.42
C PRO A 8 12.64 -4.45 4.91
N VAL A 9 13.78 -4.48 4.23
CA VAL A 9 13.86 -4.49 2.76
C VAL A 9 14.58 -5.77 2.36
N VAL A 10 13.89 -6.62 1.62
CA VAL A 10 14.32 -8.00 1.33
C VAL A 10 14.47 -8.19 -0.17
N THR A 11 15.51 -8.93 -0.58
CA THR A 11 15.67 -9.36 -1.98
C THR A 11 15.42 -10.85 -2.09
N SER A 12 14.49 -11.24 -2.96
CA SER A 12 14.18 -12.62 -3.26
C SER A 12 13.77 -12.77 -4.72
N GLN A 13 14.21 -13.85 -5.37
CA GLN A 13 13.92 -14.17 -6.77
C GLN A 13 14.14 -12.98 -7.73
N GLY A 14 15.19 -12.20 -7.47
CA GLY A 14 15.54 -11.04 -8.28
C GLY A 14 14.69 -9.79 -8.05
N TRP A 15 13.72 -9.79 -7.14
CA TRP A 15 12.94 -8.63 -6.75
C TRP A 15 13.34 -8.13 -5.36
N THR A 16 13.40 -6.81 -5.20
CA THR A 16 13.60 -6.17 -3.90
C THR A 16 12.28 -5.58 -3.43
N PHE A 17 11.88 -5.88 -2.19
CA PHE A 17 10.58 -5.44 -1.68
C PHE A 17 10.62 -5.01 -0.21
N GLY A 18 9.76 -4.09 0.13
CA GLY A 18 9.42 -3.71 1.50
C GLY A 18 8.09 -4.31 1.94
N VAL A 19 7.90 -4.37 3.26
CA VAL A 19 6.67 -4.87 3.88
C VAL A 19 6.20 -3.88 4.94
N GLY A 20 4.90 -3.58 4.94
CA GLY A 20 4.22 -2.82 5.97
C GLY A 20 3.02 -3.58 6.52
N ILE A 21 2.56 -3.21 7.70
CA ILE A 21 1.42 -3.84 8.36
C ILE A 21 0.37 -2.78 8.68
N CYS A 22 -0.82 -2.96 8.11
CA CYS A 22 -2.04 -2.22 8.41
C CYS A 22 -1.85 -0.69 8.43
N PHE A 23 -1.75 -0.08 9.60
CA PHE A 23 -1.63 1.36 9.78
C PHE A 23 -0.39 1.97 9.11
N ASP A 24 0.64 1.16 8.86
CA ASP A 24 1.86 1.57 8.17
C ASP A 24 1.58 2.19 6.79
N VAL A 25 0.50 1.79 6.13
CA VAL A 25 0.10 2.35 4.82
C VAL A 25 -0.11 3.86 4.84
N ARG A 26 -0.40 4.41 6.01
CA ARG A 26 -0.66 5.84 6.17
C ARG A 26 0.62 6.69 6.18
N PHE A 27 1.77 6.08 6.42
CA PHE A 27 3.06 6.77 6.51
C PHE A 27 3.82 6.72 5.19
N PRO A 28 3.92 7.84 4.44
CA PRO A 28 4.66 7.88 3.18
C PRO A 28 6.15 7.56 3.36
N GLU A 29 6.69 7.83 4.55
CA GLU A 29 8.10 7.68 4.87
C GLU A 29 8.59 6.25 4.72
N ILE A 30 7.80 5.24 5.13
CA ILE A 30 8.21 3.84 5.01
C ILE A 30 8.36 3.40 3.55
N PHE A 31 7.48 3.88 2.68
CA PHE A 31 7.56 3.61 1.24
C PHE A 31 8.78 4.29 0.64
N ARG A 32 9.02 5.54 1.03
CA ARG A 32 10.17 6.32 0.58
C ARG A 32 11.48 5.67 0.99
N VAL A 33 11.63 5.30 2.25
CA VAL A 33 12.84 4.66 2.77
C VAL A 33 13.05 3.30 2.08
N ALA A 34 12.02 2.49 1.92
CA ALA A 34 12.13 1.22 1.19
C ALA A 34 12.60 1.43 -0.25
N ALA A 35 12.02 2.40 -0.97
CA ALA A 35 12.39 2.71 -2.34
C ALA A 35 13.84 3.23 -2.48
N GLN A 36 14.31 4.03 -1.52
CA GLN A 36 15.70 4.49 -1.44
C GLN A 36 16.69 3.35 -1.21
N HIS A 37 16.24 2.27 -0.55
CA HIS A 37 17.00 1.02 -0.38
C HIS A 37 16.75 0.00 -1.50
N GLY A 38 16.21 0.46 -2.63
CA GLY A 38 16.09 -0.33 -3.85
C GLY A 38 14.80 -1.12 -4.00
N ALA A 39 13.82 -0.96 -3.11
CA ALA A 39 12.54 -1.65 -3.26
C ALA A 39 11.87 -1.31 -4.59
N GLU A 40 11.35 -2.34 -5.23
CA GLU A 40 10.61 -2.32 -6.48
C GLU A 40 9.14 -2.71 -6.25
N LEU A 41 8.89 -3.40 -5.15
CA LEU A 41 7.58 -3.84 -4.68
C LEU A 41 7.40 -3.41 -3.23
N PHE A 42 6.16 -3.16 -2.84
CA PHE A 42 5.80 -2.97 -1.43
C PHE A 42 4.51 -3.72 -1.11
N PHE A 43 4.54 -4.54 -0.08
CA PHE A 43 3.41 -5.33 0.36
C PHE A 43 2.85 -4.78 1.66
N VAL A 44 1.53 -4.67 1.76
CA VAL A 44 0.85 -4.26 3.00
C VAL A 44 -0.21 -5.29 3.37
N ALA A 45 0.01 -5.93 4.52
CA ALA A 45 -0.99 -6.79 5.14
C ALA A 45 -1.91 -5.93 6.00
N VAL A 46 -3.21 -5.91 5.70
CA VAL A 46 -4.19 -5.06 6.36
C VAL A 46 -5.20 -5.88 7.16
N GLY A 47 -5.47 -5.47 8.39
CA GLY A 47 -6.55 -5.95 9.23
C GLY A 47 -7.56 -4.82 9.50
N GLY A 48 -7.89 -4.05 8.47
CA GLY A 48 -8.87 -2.96 8.57
C GLY A 48 -10.28 -3.51 8.67
N SER A 49 -10.88 -3.39 9.86
CA SER A 49 -12.28 -3.73 10.10
C SER A 49 -13.15 -2.49 9.91
N GLY A 50 -14.36 -2.69 9.39
CA GLY A 50 -15.44 -1.73 9.60
C GLY A 50 -15.89 -1.76 11.08
N HIS A 51 -16.29 -0.60 11.62
CA HIS A 51 -16.93 -0.59 12.93
C HIS A 51 -18.25 -1.36 12.86
N VAL A 52 -18.43 -2.32 13.76
CA VAL A 52 -19.62 -3.19 13.82
C VAL A 52 -20.92 -2.38 13.88
N ASP A 53 -20.87 -1.19 14.49
CA ASP A 53 -22.02 -0.27 14.58
C ASP A 53 -22.37 0.43 13.25
N GLN A 54 -21.45 0.46 12.30
CA GLN A 54 -21.66 1.02 10.96
C GLN A 54 -21.95 -0.05 9.90
N ILE A 55 -21.69 -1.31 10.24
CA ILE A 55 -21.96 -2.45 9.38
C ILE A 55 -23.31 -3.04 9.83
N LYS A 56 -24.38 -2.61 9.17
CA LYS A 56 -25.64 -3.34 9.31
C LYS A 56 -25.38 -4.80 8.89
N PRO A 57 -25.84 -5.81 9.67
CA PRO A 57 -25.66 -7.23 9.32
C PRO A 57 -26.23 -7.61 7.94
N SER A 58 -27.06 -6.74 7.36
CA SER A 58 -27.63 -6.84 6.02
C SER A 58 -26.88 -5.98 4.97
N GLY A 59 -25.75 -5.36 5.36
CA GLY A 59 -24.97 -4.54 4.45
C GLY A 59 -24.23 -5.43 3.45
N ASP A 60 -24.33 -5.08 2.19
CA ASP A 60 -23.64 -5.71 1.08
C ASP A 60 -22.11 -5.66 1.32
N GLN A 61 -21.52 -6.80 1.68
CA GLN A 61 -20.09 -6.98 1.95
C GLN A 61 -19.24 -6.49 0.77
N LYS A 62 -19.70 -6.75 -0.44
CA LYS A 62 -19.06 -6.29 -1.67
C LYS A 62 -19.05 -4.77 -1.79
N HIS A 63 -20.11 -4.11 -1.36
CA HIS A 63 -20.16 -2.64 -1.33
C HIS A 63 -19.13 -2.06 -0.36
N GLN A 64 -18.99 -2.65 0.81
CA GLN A 64 -18.01 -2.22 1.82
C GLN A 64 -16.58 -2.49 1.37
N ALA A 65 -16.30 -3.65 0.78
CA ALA A 65 -14.99 -3.95 0.19
C ALA A 65 -14.61 -2.90 -0.87
N LYS A 66 -15.53 -2.56 -1.77
CA LYS A 66 -15.32 -1.53 -2.79
C LYS A 66 -15.11 -0.13 -2.21
N PHE A 67 -15.81 0.22 -1.14
CA PHE A 67 -15.61 1.49 -0.46
C PHE A 67 -14.19 1.59 0.10
N HIS A 68 -13.72 0.56 0.82
CA HIS A 68 -12.35 0.52 1.36
C HIS A 68 -11.29 0.51 0.26
N VAL A 69 -11.53 -0.20 -0.85
CA VAL A 69 -10.63 -0.15 -2.03
C VAL A 69 -10.50 1.28 -2.55
N LYS A 70 -11.61 2.01 -2.68
CA LYS A 70 -11.58 3.40 -3.14
C LYS A 70 -10.75 4.31 -2.23
N GLU A 71 -10.90 4.17 -0.91
CA GLU A 71 -10.09 4.92 0.06
C GLU A 71 -8.60 4.55 -0.05
N MET A 72 -8.32 3.24 -0.10
CA MET A 72 -6.94 2.74 -0.19
C MET A 72 -6.25 3.19 -1.48
N MET A 73 -6.96 3.21 -2.60
CA MET A 73 -6.42 3.66 -3.89
C MET A 73 -5.92 5.11 -3.84
N GLN A 74 -6.56 5.99 -3.08
CA GLN A 74 -6.08 7.37 -2.93
C GLN A 74 -4.69 7.43 -2.27
N LEU A 75 -4.47 6.56 -1.28
CA LEU A 75 -3.19 6.49 -0.57
C LEU A 75 -2.11 5.81 -1.42
N VAL A 76 -2.38 4.60 -1.88
CA VAL A 76 -1.34 3.76 -2.48
C VAL A 76 -0.98 4.16 -3.91
N SER A 77 -1.88 4.80 -4.65
CA SER A 77 -1.54 5.36 -5.97
C SER A 77 -0.44 6.41 -5.85
N ALA A 78 -0.56 7.35 -4.91
CA ALA A 78 0.48 8.34 -4.65
C ALA A 78 1.79 7.66 -4.21
N ARG A 79 1.73 6.68 -3.28
CA ARG A 79 2.93 5.93 -2.84
C ARG A 79 3.63 5.23 -3.99
N SER A 80 2.86 4.63 -4.91
CA SER A 80 3.42 3.94 -6.08
C SER A 80 4.09 4.92 -7.06
N ILE A 81 3.45 6.04 -7.35
CA ILE A 81 3.98 7.08 -8.26
C ILE A 81 5.26 7.70 -7.68
N ASP A 82 5.18 8.24 -6.48
CA ASP A 82 6.29 8.95 -5.83
C ASP A 82 7.55 8.11 -5.70
N ASN A 83 7.39 6.79 -5.60
CA ASN A 83 8.47 5.86 -5.30
C ASN A 83 8.80 4.92 -6.48
N GLY A 84 8.06 5.00 -7.58
CA GLY A 84 8.29 4.21 -8.79
C GLY A 84 8.24 2.71 -8.55
N MET A 85 7.32 2.21 -7.70
CA MET A 85 7.23 0.80 -7.32
C MET A 85 5.80 0.27 -7.36
N TYR A 86 5.66 -1.04 -7.52
CA TYR A 86 4.36 -1.70 -7.34
C TYR A 86 3.98 -1.73 -5.87
N THR A 87 2.69 -1.53 -5.58
CA THR A 87 2.15 -1.69 -4.23
C THR A 87 1.03 -2.72 -4.23
N PHE A 88 1.11 -3.66 -3.30
CA PHE A 88 0.13 -4.74 -3.11
C PHE A 88 -0.48 -4.63 -1.73
N ILE A 89 -1.80 -4.74 -1.67
CA ILE A 89 -2.55 -4.77 -0.40
C ILE A 89 -3.39 -6.03 -0.35
N ALA A 90 -3.40 -6.67 0.82
CA ALA A 90 -4.33 -7.74 1.15
C ALA A 90 -4.97 -7.44 2.50
N ASN A 91 -6.31 -7.35 2.52
CA ASN A 91 -7.07 -7.16 3.74
C ASN A 91 -7.75 -8.47 4.15
N GLN A 92 -7.81 -8.70 5.45
CA GLN A 92 -8.56 -9.80 6.04
C GLN A 92 -10.02 -9.79 5.56
N SER A 93 -10.62 -10.96 5.41
CA SER A 93 -12.04 -11.13 5.09
C SER A 93 -12.79 -11.84 6.21
N GLY A 94 -14.10 -11.60 6.28
CA GLY A 94 -15.01 -12.31 7.17
C GLY A 94 -15.01 -11.81 8.60
N LYS A 95 -15.59 -12.62 9.50
CA LYS A 95 -15.80 -12.27 10.92
C LYS A 95 -14.67 -12.82 11.77
N SER A 96 -14.16 -11.98 12.68
CA SER A 96 -13.23 -12.39 13.73
C SER A 96 -13.64 -11.71 15.06
N GLY A 97 -14.09 -12.49 16.02
CA GLY A 97 -14.70 -11.96 17.25
C GLY A 97 -15.92 -11.10 16.95
N ASN A 98 -15.90 -9.86 17.43
CA ASN A 98 -16.93 -8.86 17.15
C ASN A 98 -16.61 -7.94 15.96
N ALA A 99 -15.46 -8.14 15.31
CA ALA A 99 -15.07 -7.36 14.16
C ALA A 99 -15.45 -8.06 12.86
N TRP A 100 -15.80 -7.27 11.87
CA TRP A 100 -16.03 -7.71 10.50
C TRP A 100 -15.00 -7.08 9.58
N PHE A 101 -14.42 -7.87 8.69
CA PHE A 101 -13.39 -7.44 7.75
C PHE A 101 -13.93 -7.51 6.31
N PRO A 102 -13.80 -6.43 5.54
CA PRO A 102 -14.46 -6.33 4.23
C PRO A 102 -13.84 -7.20 3.13
N GLY A 103 -12.67 -7.79 3.34
CA GLY A 103 -12.02 -8.69 2.38
C GLY A 103 -11.77 -8.06 1.02
N TYR A 104 -10.54 -7.59 0.78
CA TYR A 104 -10.12 -7.10 -0.52
C TYR A 104 -8.62 -7.28 -0.73
N CYS A 105 -8.23 -7.45 -1.98
CA CYS A 105 -6.84 -7.34 -2.42
C CYS A 105 -6.76 -6.34 -3.57
N LEU A 106 -5.67 -5.59 -3.65
CA LEU A 106 -5.39 -4.75 -4.80
C LEU A 106 -3.92 -4.72 -5.14
N ALA A 107 -3.65 -4.52 -6.41
CA ALA A 107 -2.33 -4.34 -6.96
C ALA A 107 -2.29 -3.03 -7.75
N VAL A 108 -1.32 -2.17 -7.45
CA VAL A 108 -1.14 -0.86 -8.06
C VAL A 108 0.22 -0.81 -8.74
N ALA A 109 0.22 -0.39 -9.99
CA ALA A 109 1.45 -0.23 -10.77
C ALA A 109 2.24 1.02 -10.35
N PRO A 110 3.53 1.11 -10.70
CA PRO A 110 4.39 2.27 -10.41
C PRO A 110 3.89 3.62 -10.94
N ASN A 111 2.99 3.62 -11.89
CA ASN A 111 2.32 4.83 -12.42
C ASN A 111 0.97 5.13 -11.71
N GLY A 112 0.70 4.51 -10.59
CA GLY A 112 -0.51 4.69 -9.79
C GLY A 112 -1.77 4.01 -10.34
N LYS A 113 -1.70 3.30 -11.45
CA LYS A 113 -2.86 2.59 -12.02
C LYS A 113 -3.15 1.30 -11.26
N LEU A 114 -4.42 1.05 -11.01
CA LEU A 114 -4.90 -0.23 -10.53
C LEU A 114 -4.70 -1.28 -11.63
N ILE A 115 -3.96 -2.35 -11.33
CA ILE A 115 -3.68 -3.46 -12.26
C ILE A 115 -4.34 -4.77 -11.83
N GLY A 116 -4.93 -4.79 -10.66
CA GLY A 116 -5.70 -5.93 -10.17
C GLY A 116 -6.48 -5.58 -8.92
N GLU A 117 -7.69 -6.13 -8.83
CA GLU A 117 -8.60 -5.97 -7.69
C GLU A 117 -9.37 -7.26 -7.44
N HIS A 118 -9.45 -7.65 -6.17
CA HIS A 118 -10.42 -8.58 -5.65
C HIS A 118 -11.14 -7.91 -4.48
N SER A 119 -12.41 -7.60 -4.62
CA SER A 119 -13.20 -6.84 -3.64
C SER A 119 -14.64 -7.36 -3.56
N THR A 120 -14.74 -8.68 -3.41
CA THR A 120 -16.04 -9.35 -3.28
C THR A 120 -16.59 -9.35 -1.86
N GLY A 121 -15.75 -9.06 -0.87
CA GLY A 121 -16.05 -9.22 0.55
C GLY A 121 -15.78 -10.63 1.06
N GLU A 122 -15.43 -11.56 0.17
CA GLU A 122 -15.18 -12.96 0.47
C GLU A 122 -13.67 -13.27 0.44
N GLU A 123 -13.31 -14.43 0.94
CA GLU A 123 -11.95 -14.96 0.82
C GLU A 123 -11.63 -15.22 -0.66
N GLY A 124 -10.39 -14.88 -1.07
CA GLY A 124 -9.98 -15.05 -2.45
C GLY A 124 -8.53 -14.70 -2.71
N MET A 125 -8.13 -14.85 -3.95
CA MET A 125 -6.77 -14.60 -4.41
C MET A 125 -6.76 -13.63 -5.59
N LEU A 126 -5.83 -12.68 -5.57
CA LEU A 126 -5.53 -11.81 -6.71
C LEU A 126 -4.20 -12.24 -7.32
N ILE A 127 -4.22 -12.51 -8.63
CA ILE A 127 -3.02 -12.81 -9.43
C ILE A 127 -2.87 -11.71 -10.48
N THR A 128 -1.68 -11.15 -10.61
CA THR A 128 -1.37 -10.12 -11.61
C THR A 128 0.05 -10.29 -12.13
N GLU A 129 0.28 -9.83 -13.34
CA GLU A 129 1.62 -9.84 -13.94
C GLU A 129 2.34 -8.52 -13.66
N ILE A 130 3.64 -8.62 -13.37
CA ILE A 130 4.52 -7.48 -13.12
C ILE A 130 5.82 -7.61 -13.91
N THR A 131 6.42 -6.49 -14.27
CA THR A 131 7.69 -6.49 -15.01
C THR A 131 8.69 -5.46 -14.47
N LYS A 132 9.96 -5.80 -14.51
CA LYS A 132 11.07 -4.90 -14.18
C LYS A 132 11.11 -3.67 -15.08
N GLN A 133 10.70 -3.81 -16.34
CA GLN A 133 10.70 -2.72 -17.30
C GLN A 133 9.78 -1.57 -16.86
N ILE A 134 8.61 -1.87 -16.30
CA ILE A 134 7.68 -0.86 -15.81
C ILE A 134 8.28 -0.12 -14.62
N VAL A 135 8.91 -0.83 -13.67
CA VAL A 135 9.61 -0.19 -12.54
C VAL A 135 10.74 0.71 -13.04
N LYS A 136 11.59 0.21 -13.94
CA LYS A 136 12.69 0.98 -14.51
C LYS A 136 12.20 2.27 -15.18
N LYS A 137 11.14 2.19 -15.99
CA LYS A 137 10.51 3.33 -16.65
C LYS A 137 9.97 4.33 -15.63
N ALA A 138 9.28 3.85 -14.59
CA ALA A 138 8.71 4.72 -13.56
C ALA A 138 9.81 5.45 -12.76
N LYS A 139 10.87 4.74 -12.36
CA LYS A 139 11.99 5.33 -11.60
C LYS A 139 12.77 6.41 -12.38
N THR A 140 12.63 6.44 -13.70
CA THR A 140 13.24 7.48 -14.56
C THR A 140 12.26 8.56 -14.99
N SER A 141 11.01 8.50 -14.56
CA SER A 141 10.00 9.52 -14.86
C SER A 141 10.12 10.74 -13.92
N ALA A 142 9.58 11.87 -14.35
CA ALA A 142 9.58 13.10 -13.58
C ALA A 142 8.66 13.01 -12.33
N GLU A 143 7.69 12.09 -12.33
CA GLU A 143 6.79 11.87 -11.20
C GLU A 143 7.44 11.09 -10.05
N CYS A 144 8.51 10.33 -10.34
CA CYS A 144 9.22 9.59 -9.31
C CYS A 144 10.23 10.49 -8.59
N THR A 145 9.97 10.77 -7.34
CA THR A 145 10.75 11.72 -6.53
C THR A 145 11.76 11.07 -5.59
N VAL A 146 12.00 9.77 -5.73
CA VAL A 146 12.92 9.00 -4.85
C VAL A 146 14.32 9.61 -4.75
N THR A 147 14.86 10.09 -5.87
CA THR A 147 16.21 10.66 -5.95
C THR A 147 16.25 12.17 -5.69
N ALA A 148 15.09 12.82 -5.64
CA ALA A 148 14.97 14.28 -5.47
C ALA A 148 14.69 14.71 -4.02
N VAL A 149 14.83 13.80 -3.08
CA VAL A 149 14.60 14.06 -1.65
C VAL A 149 15.66 15.04 -1.12
N ARG A 150 15.21 16.02 -0.37
CA ARG A 150 16.05 17.07 0.27
C ARG A 150 16.00 16.96 1.80
N PRO A 151 16.70 15.98 2.40
CA PRO A 151 16.69 15.77 3.85
C PRO A 151 17.20 17.00 4.63
N ASP A 152 18.10 17.74 4.02
CA ASP A 152 18.66 19.00 4.54
C ASP A 152 17.57 20.07 4.79
N ILE A 153 16.55 20.14 3.94
CA ILE A 153 15.43 21.06 4.10
C ILE A 153 14.39 20.51 5.07
N TYR A 154 14.10 19.21 4.99
CA TYR A 154 13.03 18.60 5.79
C TYR A 154 13.39 18.48 7.27
N ALA A 155 14.69 18.32 7.57
CA ALA A 155 15.17 18.25 8.95
C ALA A 155 15.17 19.61 9.69
N ASN A 156 15.23 20.71 8.94
CA ASN A 156 15.35 22.06 9.50
C ASN A 156 14.36 23.03 8.84
N PRO A 157 13.06 22.90 9.10
CA PRO A 157 12.07 23.81 8.54
C PRO A 157 12.27 25.23 9.11
N VAL A 158 12.25 26.24 8.24
CA VAL A 158 12.22 27.64 8.66
C VAL A 158 10.76 28.02 8.93
N ILE A 159 10.46 28.41 10.16
CA ILE A 159 9.16 28.93 10.56
C ILE A 159 9.24 30.47 10.40
N VAL A 160 8.40 31.03 9.54
CA VAL A 160 8.27 32.46 9.36
C VAL A 160 6.99 32.89 10.06
N GLU A 161 7.12 33.80 11.05
CA GLU A 161 5.98 34.38 11.77
C GLU A 161 5.38 35.57 11.00
#